data_a80f3a23cd6c07817a143c873b8d2c02
#
_entry.id   a80f3a23cd6c07817a143c873b8d2c02
#
_cell.length_a   1.000
_cell.length_b   1.000
_cell.length_c   1.000
_cell.angle_alpha   90.00
_cell.angle_beta   90.00
_cell.angle_gamma   90.00
#
_symmetry.space_group_name_H-M   'P 1'
#
loop_
_entity.id
_entity.type
_entity.pdbx_description
1 polymer ?
#
loop_
_entity_poly.entity_id
_entity_poly.type
_entity_poly.pdbx_seq_one_letter_code
_entity_poly.pdbx_strand_id
1 'polypeptide(L)'
;FPTRRSSDLLDYDEVVSRFLPMMEWLSGVYMKALNAIHYMHDKYAYERIEMALHDRDILRTMACGIAGLSVAADSLSAIKYARVKPVRDHHGLAVDFVIEGDYPQYGNNDDRVDAIACDLVERFMRKIQALPTWRQAVPTQSILTITSNVVYGQKTGNTPDGRRAGTPFAPGANPMHGRDRKGAVASLTSVAKLPFTYAKDGISYTFSIVPAALGKAPSAQENNLVGLLDGYFHHEETVEGGQHLNVNVLNREKLLDAIEHPEQYPNLTIRVSGYAVRFNALTREQQQDVISRTFTSQL
;
A
#
# COMPACT_ATOMS: atom_id res chain seq x y z
N PHE A 1 13.56 -12.78 28.10
CA PHE A 1 13.66 -13.09 26.68
C PHE A 1 14.41 -14.39 26.49
N PRO A 2 13.94 -15.33 25.66
CA PRO A 2 14.61 -16.62 25.52
C PRO A 2 16.00 -16.42 24.92
N THR A 3 16.94 -17.13 25.53
CA THR A 3 18.33 -17.23 25.18
C THR A 3 18.58 -17.43 23.68
N ARG A 4 19.61 -16.75 23.16
CA ARG A 4 20.15 -16.86 21.81
C ARG A 4 20.05 -18.30 21.27
N ARG A 5 19.21 -18.51 20.25
CA ARG A 5 19.31 -19.71 19.42
C ARG A 5 20.54 -19.58 18.51
N SER A 6 21.14 -20.70 18.21
CA SER A 6 22.40 -20.81 17.46
C SER A 6 22.34 -20.38 15.99
N SER A 7 21.19 -20.01 15.43
CA SER A 7 21.07 -19.42 14.12
C SER A 7 20.77 -17.92 14.25
N ASP A 8 21.70 -17.09 13.81
CA ASP A 8 21.53 -15.63 13.69
C ASP A 8 20.52 -15.24 12.60
N LEU A 9 19.77 -16.16 12.01
CA LEU A 9 18.81 -15.92 10.95
C LEU A 9 17.40 -15.78 11.52
N LEU A 10 16.58 -14.95 10.86
CA LEU A 10 15.13 -14.90 11.12
C LEU A 10 14.48 -16.18 10.59
N ASP A 11 13.67 -16.80 11.42
CA ASP A 11 12.82 -17.93 11.06
C ASP A 11 11.41 -17.42 10.74
N TYR A 12 10.84 -17.85 9.62
CA TYR A 12 9.55 -17.35 9.13
C TYR A 12 8.41 -17.66 10.10
N ASP A 13 8.33 -18.91 10.58
CA ASP A 13 7.24 -19.33 11.45
C ASP A 13 7.35 -18.68 12.85
N GLU A 14 8.57 -18.52 13.35
CA GLU A 14 8.81 -17.79 14.59
C GLU A 14 8.39 -16.31 14.46
N VAL A 15 8.76 -15.64 13.37
CA VAL A 15 8.38 -14.23 13.12
C VAL A 15 6.86 -14.11 13.01
N VAL A 16 6.21 -14.96 12.22
CA VAL A 16 4.75 -14.93 12.05
C VAL A 16 4.04 -15.21 13.37
N SER A 17 4.52 -16.17 14.17
CA SER A 17 3.93 -16.48 15.48
C SER A 17 3.93 -15.32 16.47
N ARG A 18 4.86 -14.36 16.30
CA ARG A 18 4.93 -13.14 17.11
C ARG A 18 4.20 -11.97 16.45
N PHE A 19 4.23 -11.89 15.12
CA PHE A 19 3.60 -10.82 14.36
C PHE A 19 2.06 -10.86 14.50
N LEU A 20 1.46 -12.04 14.43
CA LEU A 20 0.00 -12.18 14.49
C LEU A 20 -0.63 -11.71 15.82
N PRO A 21 -0.08 -12.04 17.00
CA PRO A 21 -0.55 -11.46 18.28
C PRO A 21 -0.37 -9.94 18.35
N MET A 22 0.72 -9.40 17.78
CA MET A 22 0.92 -7.95 17.72
C MET A 22 -0.10 -7.27 16.80
N MET A 23 -0.44 -7.90 15.67
CA MET A 23 -1.52 -7.43 14.78
C MET A 23 -2.88 -7.44 15.53
N GLU A 24 -3.15 -8.44 16.34
CA GLU A 24 -4.37 -8.51 17.14
C GLU A 24 -4.42 -7.42 18.21
N TRP A 25 -3.33 -7.23 18.94
CA TRP A 25 -3.23 -6.14 19.90
C TRP A 25 -3.43 -4.77 19.22
N LEU A 26 -2.76 -4.54 18.06
CA LEU A 26 -2.88 -3.31 17.30
C LEU A 26 -4.31 -3.08 16.81
N SER A 27 -4.99 -4.11 16.30
CA SER A 27 -6.39 -3.98 15.86
C SER A 27 -7.30 -3.60 17.03
N GLY A 28 -7.05 -4.10 18.24
CA GLY A 28 -7.77 -3.70 19.45
C GLY A 28 -7.56 -2.24 19.83
N VAL A 29 -6.32 -1.74 19.77
CA VAL A 29 -6.00 -0.32 20.02
C VAL A 29 -6.64 0.57 18.95
N TYR A 30 -6.51 0.18 17.70
CA TYR A 30 -7.05 0.92 16.56
C TYR A 30 -8.57 1.06 16.64
N MET A 31 -9.28 -0.05 16.89
CA MET A 31 -10.73 -0.04 17.03
C MET A 31 -11.20 0.80 18.23
N LYS A 32 -10.51 0.77 19.36
CA LYS A 32 -10.81 1.65 20.51
C LYS A 32 -10.68 3.12 20.15
N ALA A 33 -9.62 3.48 19.41
CA ALA A 33 -9.42 4.85 18.95
C ALA A 33 -10.54 5.30 17.99
N LEU A 34 -10.90 4.47 17.01
CA LEU A 34 -11.98 4.77 16.06
C LEU A 34 -13.33 4.88 16.76
N ASN A 35 -13.64 3.99 17.70
CA ASN A 35 -14.87 4.08 18.50
C ASN A 35 -14.94 5.40 19.29
N ALA A 36 -13.82 5.85 19.87
CA ALA A 36 -13.77 7.14 20.57
C ALA A 36 -13.99 8.32 19.61
N ILE A 37 -13.41 8.27 18.41
CA ILE A 37 -13.59 9.30 17.37
C ILE A 37 -15.06 9.35 16.94
N HIS A 38 -15.68 8.21 16.63
CA HIS A 38 -17.10 8.14 16.24
C HIS A 38 -18.03 8.61 17.36
N TYR A 39 -17.75 8.23 18.61
CA TYR A 39 -18.48 8.76 19.78
C TYR A 39 -18.40 10.30 19.86
N MET A 40 -17.21 10.86 19.63
CA MET A 40 -17.02 12.33 19.69
C MET A 40 -17.77 13.04 18.57
N HIS A 41 -17.80 12.48 17.36
CA HIS A 41 -18.61 13.02 16.27
C HIS A 41 -20.10 13.01 16.60
N ASP A 42 -20.64 11.92 17.13
CA ASP A 42 -22.01 11.82 17.58
C ASP A 42 -22.33 12.83 18.69
N LYS A 43 -21.43 12.95 19.67
CA LYS A 43 -21.59 13.88 20.82
C LYS A 43 -21.75 15.33 20.37
N TYR A 44 -21.01 15.76 19.38
CA TYR A 44 -21.06 17.12 18.86
C TYR A 44 -22.08 17.29 17.71
N ALA A 45 -22.92 16.28 17.48
CA ALA A 45 -23.99 16.30 16.49
C ALA A 45 -23.53 16.48 15.03
N TYR A 46 -22.24 16.28 14.76
CA TYR A 46 -21.66 16.42 13.41
C TYR A 46 -22.35 15.51 12.40
N GLU A 47 -22.42 14.21 12.69
CA GLU A 47 -23.12 13.24 11.83
C GLU A 47 -24.62 13.55 11.71
N ARG A 48 -25.25 14.16 12.70
CA ARG A 48 -26.67 14.48 12.67
C ARG A 48 -27.00 15.56 11.63
N ILE A 49 -26.08 16.48 11.39
CA ILE A 49 -26.24 17.49 10.34
C ILE A 49 -26.13 16.83 8.97
N GLU A 50 -25.18 15.93 8.79
CA GLU A 50 -25.00 15.18 7.54
C GLU A 50 -26.14 14.18 7.30
N MET A 51 -26.63 13.53 8.34
CA MET A 51 -27.69 12.52 8.26
C MET A 51 -29.04 13.07 7.77
N ALA A 52 -29.26 14.38 7.79
CA ALA A 52 -30.42 14.99 7.16
C ALA A 52 -30.48 14.74 5.63
N LEU A 53 -29.36 14.35 5.04
CA LEU A 53 -29.23 14.04 3.60
C LEU A 53 -29.19 12.53 3.32
N HIS A 54 -29.30 11.69 4.35
CA HIS A 54 -29.21 10.23 4.23
C HIS A 54 -30.59 9.55 4.15
N ASP A 55 -30.58 8.30 3.69
CA ASP A 55 -31.76 7.47 3.67
C ASP A 55 -32.32 7.18 5.07
N ARG A 56 -33.59 6.79 5.15
CA ARG A 56 -34.24 6.44 6.41
C ARG A 56 -33.57 5.27 7.14
N ASP A 57 -33.13 4.27 6.37
CA ASP A 57 -32.48 3.08 6.89
C ASP A 57 -30.97 3.16 6.62
N ILE A 58 -30.21 3.63 7.61
CA ILE A 58 -28.80 3.96 7.48
C ILE A 58 -27.94 2.75 7.80
N LEU A 59 -27.12 2.29 6.84
CA LEU A 59 -26.01 1.40 7.09
C LEU A 59 -24.79 2.20 7.57
N ARG A 60 -24.44 2.09 8.85
CA ARG A 60 -23.21 2.68 9.38
C ARG A 60 -22.02 1.83 9.00
N THR A 61 -21.01 2.45 8.42
CA THR A 61 -19.72 1.84 8.17
C THR A 61 -18.64 2.51 9.01
N MET A 62 -17.53 1.81 9.23
CA MET A 62 -16.35 2.32 9.93
C MET A 62 -15.11 1.91 9.18
N ALA A 63 -14.47 2.86 8.51
CA ALA A 63 -13.30 2.61 7.68
C ALA A 63 -12.04 2.38 8.52
N CYS A 64 -11.37 1.25 8.30
CA CYS A 64 -10.16 0.81 8.97
C CYS A 64 -9.02 0.71 7.95
N GLY A 65 -8.33 1.83 7.69
CA GLY A 65 -7.23 1.85 6.70
C GLY A 65 -5.96 1.15 7.19
N ILE A 66 -5.25 0.53 6.24
CA ILE A 66 -3.90 -0.01 6.45
C ILE A 66 -2.90 0.65 5.50
N ALA A 67 -1.66 0.77 5.96
CA ALA A 67 -0.52 1.27 5.19
C ALA A 67 0.67 0.33 5.31
N GLY A 68 1.55 0.32 4.31
CA GLY A 68 2.77 -0.49 4.33
C GLY A 68 2.57 -1.96 3.95
N LEU A 69 1.48 -2.31 3.27
CA LEU A 69 1.19 -3.68 2.84
C LEU A 69 2.36 -4.31 2.08
N SER A 70 2.88 -3.60 1.07
CA SER A 70 4.00 -4.09 0.25
C SER A 70 5.28 -4.30 1.06
N VAL A 71 5.57 -3.42 2.04
CA VAL A 71 6.74 -3.57 2.93
C VAL A 71 6.59 -4.81 3.80
N ALA A 72 5.41 -5.04 4.36
CA ALA A 72 5.14 -6.21 5.20
C ALA A 72 5.19 -7.51 4.39
N ALA A 73 4.57 -7.53 3.20
CA ALA A 73 4.58 -8.70 2.30
C ALA A 73 6.00 -9.03 1.84
N ASP A 74 6.77 -8.04 1.39
CA ASP A 74 8.15 -8.22 0.94
C ASP A 74 9.07 -8.65 2.09
N SER A 75 8.88 -8.09 3.31
CA SER A 75 9.66 -8.48 4.49
C SER A 75 9.42 -9.95 4.87
N LEU A 76 8.16 -10.38 4.89
CA LEU A 76 7.82 -11.78 5.15
C LEU A 76 8.30 -12.70 4.02
N SER A 77 8.23 -12.24 2.78
CA SER A 77 8.78 -12.97 1.63
C SER A 77 10.31 -13.13 1.74
N ALA A 78 11.02 -12.05 2.08
CA ALA A 78 12.48 -12.11 2.28
C ALA A 78 12.86 -13.12 3.38
N ILE A 79 12.17 -13.08 4.53
CA ILE A 79 12.40 -14.01 5.63
C ILE A 79 12.10 -15.46 5.22
N LYS A 80 11.08 -15.68 4.37
CA LYS A 80 10.65 -17.02 3.97
C LYS A 80 11.54 -17.65 2.88
N TYR A 81 12.03 -16.84 1.93
CA TYR A 81 12.66 -17.35 0.71
C TYR A 81 14.14 -16.97 0.57
N ALA A 82 14.64 -16.03 1.37
CA ALA A 82 16.06 -15.69 1.45
C ALA A 82 16.63 -16.00 2.85
N ARG A 83 17.86 -15.57 3.08
CA ARG A 83 18.50 -15.66 4.39
C ARG A 83 18.61 -14.25 4.98
N VAL A 84 17.78 -13.94 5.96
CA VAL A 84 17.75 -12.63 6.59
C VAL A 84 18.40 -12.70 7.97
N LYS A 85 19.52 -11.99 8.13
CA LYS A 85 20.26 -11.87 9.38
C LYS A 85 19.99 -10.51 10.03
N PRO A 86 19.40 -10.43 11.24
CA PRO A 86 19.24 -9.17 11.93
C PRO A 86 20.58 -8.67 12.48
N VAL A 87 20.89 -7.41 12.25
CA VAL A 87 21.96 -6.69 12.92
C VAL A 87 21.38 -6.07 14.19
N ARG A 88 21.97 -6.40 15.34
CA ARG A 88 21.45 -5.96 16.64
C ARG A 88 22.36 -4.94 17.29
N ASP A 89 21.76 -3.99 18.00
CA ASP A 89 22.49 -3.05 18.86
C ASP A 89 22.92 -3.71 20.20
N HIS A 90 23.50 -2.92 21.07
CA HIS A 90 23.97 -3.36 22.38
C HIS A 90 22.84 -3.78 23.35
N HIS A 91 21.60 -3.39 23.07
CA HIS A 91 20.40 -3.83 23.79
C HIS A 91 19.78 -5.11 23.21
N GLY A 92 20.32 -5.63 22.10
CA GLY A 92 19.81 -6.79 21.40
C GLY A 92 18.62 -6.49 20.45
N LEU A 93 18.30 -5.21 20.22
CA LEU A 93 17.26 -4.79 19.28
C LEU A 93 17.77 -4.86 17.84
N ALA A 94 16.96 -5.37 16.93
CA ALA A 94 17.28 -5.37 15.52
C ALA A 94 17.23 -3.93 14.97
N VAL A 95 18.36 -3.43 14.47
CA VAL A 95 18.50 -2.08 13.91
C VAL A 95 18.77 -2.09 12.41
N ASP A 96 19.20 -3.22 11.86
CA ASP A 96 19.37 -3.43 10.41
C ASP A 96 19.25 -4.92 10.06
N PHE A 97 19.25 -5.23 8.76
CA PHE A 97 19.13 -6.58 8.23
C PHE A 97 20.08 -6.79 7.07
N VAL A 98 20.79 -7.92 7.10
CA VAL A 98 21.57 -8.42 5.96
C VAL A 98 20.77 -9.49 5.27
N ILE A 99 20.55 -9.34 3.96
CA ILE A 99 19.76 -10.25 3.14
C ILE A 99 20.71 -10.94 2.17
N GLU A 100 20.74 -12.27 2.21
CA GLU A 100 21.53 -13.12 1.31
C GLU A 100 20.57 -13.96 0.45
N GLY A 101 20.69 -13.85 -0.86
CA GLY A 101 19.84 -14.54 -1.84
C GLY A 101 18.66 -13.68 -2.31
N ASP A 102 17.97 -14.19 -3.34
CA ASP A 102 16.81 -13.55 -3.94
C ASP A 102 15.52 -14.02 -3.28
N TYR A 103 14.52 -13.17 -3.31
CA TYR A 103 13.18 -13.48 -2.81
C TYR A 103 12.09 -12.85 -3.71
N PRO A 104 10.89 -13.44 -3.77
CA PRO A 104 9.77 -12.87 -4.50
C PRO A 104 9.41 -11.50 -3.97
N GLN A 105 9.31 -10.49 -4.86
CA GLN A 105 8.91 -9.14 -4.52
C GLN A 105 7.50 -8.86 -5.07
N TYR A 106 6.65 -8.25 -4.25
CA TYR A 106 5.29 -7.88 -4.59
C TYR A 106 5.25 -6.92 -5.79
N GLY A 107 4.25 -7.10 -6.67
CA GLY A 107 4.12 -6.33 -7.90
C GLY A 107 4.78 -6.98 -9.13
N ASN A 108 5.08 -8.27 -9.08
CA ASN A 108 5.70 -9.03 -10.17
C ASN A 108 4.89 -10.26 -10.62
N ASN A 109 3.62 -10.32 -10.26
CA ASN A 109 2.73 -11.46 -10.51
C ASN A 109 3.35 -12.79 -10.04
N ASP A 110 3.85 -12.80 -8.81
CA ASP A 110 4.44 -13.96 -8.18
C ASP A 110 3.55 -14.42 -7.02
N ASP A 111 2.86 -15.54 -7.19
CA ASP A 111 1.88 -16.05 -6.24
C ASP A 111 2.45 -16.29 -4.85
N ARG A 112 3.77 -16.52 -4.73
CA ARG A 112 4.42 -16.74 -3.44
C ARG A 112 4.34 -15.53 -2.51
N VAL A 113 4.53 -14.31 -3.04
CA VAL A 113 4.46 -13.07 -2.28
C VAL A 113 3.07 -12.45 -2.35
N ASP A 114 2.38 -12.58 -3.49
CA ASP A 114 1.02 -12.08 -3.66
C ASP A 114 0.07 -12.74 -2.64
N ALA A 115 0.21 -14.06 -2.41
CA ALA A 115 -0.54 -14.77 -1.38
C ALA A 115 -0.24 -14.27 0.04
N ILE A 116 1.00 -13.85 0.34
CA ILE A 116 1.34 -13.23 1.63
C ILE A 116 0.61 -11.90 1.79
N ALA A 117 0.57 -11.07 0.74
CA ALA A 117 -0.15 -9.80 0.76
C ALA A 117 -1.65 -10.01 0.99
N CYS A 118 -2.27 -10.96 0.28
CA CYS A 118 -3.68 -11.32 0.45
C CYS A 118 -3.98 -11.81 1.87
N ASP A 119 -3.16 -12.70 2.42
CA ASP A 119 -3.30 -13.24 3.78
C ASP A 119 -3.22 -12.13 4.86
N LEU A 120 -2.32 -11.15 4.69
CA LEU A 120 -2.22 -10.00 5.58
C LEU A 120 -3.49 -9.17 5.60
N VAL A 121 -4.07 -8.87 4.43
CA VAL A 121 -5.33 -8.12 4.29
C VAL A 121 -6.48 -8.87 4.95
N GLU A 122 -6.64 -10.14 4.66
CA GLU A 122 -7.70 -10.98 5.23
C GLU A 122 -7.58 -11.09 6.75
N ARG A 123 -6.39 -11.43 7.27
CA ARG A 123 -6.17 -11.60 8.72
C ARG A 123 -6.43 -10.33 9.50
N PHE A 124 -5.97 -9.19 9.00
CA PHE A 124 -6.21 -7.92 9.69
C PHE A 124 -7.71 -7.61 9.74
N MET A 125 -8.42 -7.76 8.61
CA MET A 125 -9.85 -7.51 8.58
C MET A 125 -10.65 -8.46 9.49
N ARG A 126 -10.32 -9.75 9.52
CA ARG A 126 -10.95 -10.71 10.45
C ARG A 126 -10.76 -10.32 11.90
N LYS A 127 -9.58 -9.79 12.27
CA LYS A 127 -9.33 -9.30 13.64
C LYS A 127 -10.16 -8.06 13.97
N ILE A 128 -10.30 -7.13 13.02
CA ILE A 128 -11.14 -5.95 13.17
C ILE A 128 -12.62 -6.34 13.31
N GLN A 129 -13.12 -7.26 12.48
CA GLN A 129 -14.52 -7.71 12.49
C GLN A 129 -14.92 -8.42 13.81
N ALA A 130 -13.97 -9.00 14.52
CA ALA A 130 -14.20 -9.64 15.81
C ALA A 130 -14.38 -8.64 16.97
N LEU A 131 -14.19 -7.34 16.74
CA LEU A 131 -14.20 -6.32 17.79
C LEU A 131 -15.52 -5.53 17.78
N PRO A 132 -15.98 -5.07 18.97
CA PRO A 132 -17.19 -4.26 19.05
C PRO A 132 -16.96 -2.86 18.44
N THR A 133 -17.97 -2.37 17.74
CA THR A 133 -17.96 -1.06 17.07
C THR A 133 -18.99 -0.11 17.67
N TRP A 134 -18.72 1.19 17.62
CA TRP A 134 -19.67 2.21 18.05
C TRP A 134 -20.96 2.12 17.22
N ARG A 135 -22.10 2.05 17.92
CA ARG A 135 -23.44 1.93 17.29
C ARG A 135 -23.56 0.80 16.28
N GLN A 136 -22.86 -0.30 16.51
CA GLN A 136 -22.87 -1.48 15.62
C GLN A 136 -22.49 -1.15 14.17
N ALA A 137 -21.60 -0.16 13.96
CA ALA A 137 -21.07 0.14 12.65
C ALA A 137 -20.38 -1.09 12.05
N VAL A 138 -20.60 -1.32 10.76
CA VAL A 138 -19.94 -2.39 10.02
C VAL A 138 -18.52 -1.93 9.66
N PRO A 139 -17.47 -2.58 10.20
CA PRO A 139 -16.12 -2.21 9.84
C PRO A 139 -15.84 -2.59 8.39
N THR A 140 -15.18 -1.68 7.68
CA THR A 140 -14.64 -1.87 6.33
C THR A 140 -13.15 -1.64 6.38
N GLN A 141 -12.39 -2.16 5.41
CA GLN A 141 -10.97 -1.93 5.30
C GLN A 141 -10.64 -1.24 3.99
N SER A 142 -9.72 -0.28 4.06
CA SER A 142 -9.11 0.35 2.89
C SER A 142 -7.61 0.05 2.84
N ILE A 143 -7.11 -0.10 1.62
CA ILE A 143 -5.68 -0.11 1.31
C ILE A 143 -5.40 1.16 0.52
N LEU A 144 -5.44 2.26 1.25
CA LEU A 144 -5.35 3.62 0.72
C LEU A 144 -4.49 4.46 1.65
N THR A 145 -3.51 5.15 1.09
CA THR A 145 -2.79 6.23 1.77
C THR A 145 -2.87 7.47 0.88
N ILE A 146 -3.06 8.64 1.45
CA ILE A 146 -2.99 9.90 0.70
C ILE A 146 -1.51 10.28 0.54
N THR A 147 -0.98 11.03 1.50
CA THR A 147 0.46 11.36 1.60
C THR A 147 1.06 10.86 2.91
N SER A 148 0.29 10.17 3.72
CA SER A 148 0.69 9.63 5.02
C SER A 148 1.73 8.52 4.92
N ASN A 149 1.86 7.86 3.76
CA ASN A 149 2.92 6.90 3.47
C ASN A 149 4.32 7.49 3.70
N VAL A 150 4.53 8.78 3.41
CA VAL A 150 5.79 9.49 3.67
C VAL A 150 6.06 9.56 5.16
N VAL A 151 5.08 10.02 5.95
CA VAL A 151 5.20 10.17 7.41
C VAL A 151 5.41 8.81 8.09
N TYR A 152 4.71 7.77 7.66
CA TYR A 152 4.88 6.43 8.21
C TYR A 152 6.27 5.86 7.91
N GLY A 153 6.76 6.05 6.68
CA GLY A 153 8.11 5.65 6.32
C GLY A 153 9.19 6.36 7.12
N GLN A 154 9.04 7.68 7.34
CA GLN A 154 9.97 8.47 8.15
C GLN A 154 10.08 7.97 9.59
N LYS A 155 8.98 7.44 10.16
CA LYS A 155 8.93 6.93 11.54
C LYS A 155 9.26 5.44 11.66
N THR A 156 9.53 4.75 10.56
CA THR A 156 9.81 3.32 10.55
C THR A 156 11.29 3.06 10.31
N GLY A 157 11.88 2.21 11.15
CA GLY A 157 13.28 1.76 11.04
C GLY A 157 13.53 0.92 9.78
N ASN A 158 14.74 0.35 9.66
CA ASN A 158 15.07 -0.60 8.60
C ASN A 158 14.16 -1.82 8.67
N THR A 159 13.80 -2.39 7.51
CA THR A 159 12.90 -3.54 7.42
C THR A 159 13.57 -4.73 6.72
N PRO A 160 13.13 -5.96 7.02
CA PRO A 160 13.75 -7.20 6.50
C PRO A 160 13.79 -7.33 4.98
N ASP A 161 12.97 -6.56 4.26
CA ASP A 161 12.95 -6.45 2.80
C ASP A 161 14.03 -5.52 2.22
N GLY A 162 14.88 -4.94 3.07
CA GLY A 162 15.95 -4.00 2.70
C GLY A 162 15.51 -2.55 2.56
N ARG A 163 14.26 -2.17 2.89
CA ARG A 163 13.86 -0.77 2.98
C ARG A 163 14.62 -0.07 4.11
N ARG A 164 15.20 1.06 3.82
CA ARG A 164 15.97 1.85 4.80
C ARG A 164 15.06 2.72 5.67
N ALA A 165 15.50 2.95 6.90
CA ALA A 165 14.85 3.88 7.82
C ALA A 165 14.65 5.25 7.15
N GLY A 166 13.46 5.82 7.36
CA GLY A 166 13.09 7.10 6.76
C GLY A 166 12.59 7.04 5.31
N THR A 167 12.83 5.96 4.57
CA THR A 167 12.28 5.82 3.21
C THR A 167 10.75 5.73 3.26
N PRO A 168 10.01 6.52 2.46
CA PRO A 168 8.55 6.41 2.38
C PRO A 168 8.06 4.99 2.11
N PHE A 169 6.89 4.64 2.64
CA PHE A 169 6.18 3.46 2.17
C PHE A 169 5.63 3.71 0.77
N ALA A 170 5.37 2.66 0.00
CA ALA A 170 4.58 2.79 -1.20
C ALA A 170 3.14 3.26 -0.86
N PRO A 171 2.52 4.11 -1.69
CA PRO A 171 1.17 4.58 -1.45
C PRO A 171 0.13 3.46 -1.70
N GLY A 172 -0.84 3.33 -0.80
CA GLY A 172 -1.94 2.37 -0.96
C GLY A 172 -1.45 0.94 -1.17
N ALA A 173 -1.95 0.31 -2.22
CA ALA A 173 -1.61 -1.06 -2.60
C ALA A 173 -0.41 -1.15 -3.56
N ASN A 174 0.29 -0.05 -3.80
CA ASN A 174 1.45 -0.05 -4.69
C ASN A 174 2.56 -1.00 -4.20
N PRO A 175 3.26 -1.65 -5.13
CA PRO A 175 4.57 -2.23 -4.85
C PRO A 175 5.56 -1.17 -4.35
N MET A 176 6.56 -1.57 -3.59
CA MET A 176 7.65 -0.66 -3.22
C MET A 176 8.40 -0.18 -4.47
N HIS A 177 8.79 1.08 -4.44
CA HIS A 177 9.43 1.76 -5.57
C HIS A 177 10.61 0.97 -6.14
N GLY A 178 10.58 0.72 -7.46
CA GLY A 178 11.62 0.00 -8.19
C GLY A 178 11.65 -1.52 -7.98
N ARG A 179 10.65 -2.12 -7.31
CA ARG A 179 10.56 -3.56 -7.10
C ARG A 179 9.69 -4.28 -8.12
N ASP A 180 8.75 -3.60 -8.72
CA ASP A 180 7.86 -4.08 -9.80
C ASP A 180 8.60 -4.06 -11.15
N ARG A 181 9.43 -5.07 -11.39
CA ARG A 181 10.39 -5.12 -12.51
C ARG A 181 9.89 -5.88 -13.74
N LYS A 182 8.76 -6.59 -13.61
CA LYS A 182 8.22 -7.42 -14.71
C LYS A 182 7.19 -6.69 -15.59
N GLY A 183 7.15 -5.35 -15.53
CA GLY A 183 6.30 -4.53 -16.38
C GLY A 183 4.91 -4.26 -15.80
N ALA A 184 4.12 -3.51 -16.58
CA ALA A 184 2.81 -3.01 -16.18
C ALA A 184 1.81 -4.12 -15.85
N VAL A 185 1.69 -5.09 -16.74
CA VAL A 185 0.72 -6.19 -16.59
C VAL A 185 0.98 -6.96 -15.30
N ALA A 186 2.23 -7.32 -15.01
CA ALA A 186 2.57 -8.06 -13.81
C ALA A 186 2.26 -7.27 -12.54
N SER A 187 2.53 -5.96 -12.53
CA SER A 187 2.25 -5.10 -11.38
C SER A 187 0.74 -4.94 -11.13
N LEU A 188 -0.03 -4.68 -12.19
CA LEU A 188 -1.49 -4.60 -12.14
C LEU A 188 -2.11 -5.93 -11.66
N THR A 189 -1.63 -7.07 -12.18
CA THR A 189 -2.12 -8.39 -11.78
C THR A 189 -1.89 -8.68 -10.30
N SER A 190 -0.70 -8.38 -9.75
CA SER A 190 -0.44 -8.54 -8.31
C SER A 190 -1.43 -7.74 -7.44
N VAL A 191 -1.74 -6.50 -7.84
CA VAL A 191 -2.70 -5.67 -7.10
C VAL A 191 -4.13 -6.18 -7.26
N ALA A 192 -4.51 -6.64 -8.46
CA ALA A 192 -5.85 -7.17 -8.74
C ALA A 192 -6.18 -8.46 -7.97
N LYS A 193 -5.16 -9.21 -7.50
CA LYS A 193 -5.34 -10.39 -6.64
C LYS A 193 -5.74 -10.07 -5.20
N LEU A 194 -5.56 -8.82 -4.75
CA LEU A 194 -5.89 -8.46 -3.37
C LEU A 194 -7.39 -8.64 -3.11
N PRO A 195 -7.78 -9.25 -1.98
CA PRO A 195 -9.15 -9.65 -1.75
C PRO A 195 -10.05 -8.46 -1.40
N PHE A 196 -10.85 -8.00 -2.35
CA PHE A 196 -11.82 -6.92 -2.16
C PHE A 196 -12.86 -7.22 -1.11
N THR A 197 -13.29 -8.45 -1.02
CA THR A 197 -14.22 -8.92 0.01
C THR A 197 -13.78 -8.51 1.41
N TYR A 198 -12.48 -8.41 1.65
CA TYR A 198 -11.89 -7.94 2.93
C TYR A 198 -11.45 -6.48 2.92
N ALA A 199 -11.54 -5.77 1.79
CA ALA A 199 -11.11 -4.38 1.66
C ALA A 199 -12.15 -3.53 0.92
N LYS A 200 -13.43 -3.62 1.33
CA LYS A 200 -14.59 -2.99 0.68
C LYS A 200 -14.56 -1.47 0.66
N ASP A 201 -13.74 -0.85 1.49
CA ASP A 201 -13.56 0.61 1.53
C ASP A 201 -12.57 1.11 0.47
N GLY A 202 -12.00 0.21 -0.30
CA GLY A 202 -11.21 0.48 -1.50
C GLY A 202 -9.75 0.04 -1.45
N ILE A 203 -9.28 -0.43 -2.60
CA ILE A 203 -7.88 -0.78 -2.86
C ILE A 203 -7.36 0.19 -3.90
N SER A 204 -6.52 1.14 -3.49
CA SER A 204 -5.98 2.17 -4.38
C SER A 204 -4.62 1.78 -4.92
N TYR A 205 -4.51 1.80 -6.24
CA TYR A 205 -3.25 1.67 -6.96
C TYR A 205 -2.99 2.92 -7.79
N THR A 206 -1.80 3.51 -7.64
CA THR A 206 -1.37 4.67 -8.42
C THR A 206 -0.26 4.23 -9.37
N PHE A 207 -0.60 4.18 -10.64
CA PHE A 207 0.25 3.69 -11.70
C PHE A 207 0.82 4.84 -12.53
N SER A 208 2.11 4.83 -12.81
CA SER A 208 2.77 5.81 -13.68
C SER A 208 3.34 5.12 -14.91
N ILE A 209 2.92 5.54 -16.11
CA ILE A 209 3.38 4.97 -17.35
C ILE A 209 4.00 6.05 -18.26
N VAL A 210 5.13 5.71 -18.84
CA VAL A 210 5.75 6.53 -19.87
C VAL A 210 4.97 6.35 -21.17
N PRO A 211 4.56 7.44 -21.87
CA PRO A 211 3.73 7.34 -23.08
C PRO A 211 4.27 6.36 -24.14
N ALA A 212 5.59 6.32 -24.31
CA ALA A 212 6.25 5.42 -25.28
C ALA A 212 6.08 3.92 -24.93
N ALA A 213 5.81 3.57 -23.68
CA ALA A 213 5.57 2.19 -23.26
C ALA A 213 4.26 1.63 -23.83
N LEU A 214 3.28 2.49 -24.12
CA LEU A 214 2.00 2.11 -24.73
C LEU A 214 2.11 1.86 -26.23
N GLY A 215 3.25 2.16 -26.86
CA GLY A 215 3.45 1.96 -28.29
C GLY A 215 3.85 3.23 -29.04
N LYS A 216 4.22 3.08 -30.32
CA LYS A 216 4.71 4.19 -31.15
C LYS A 216 3.61 4.94 -31.89
N ALA A 217 2.54 4.25 -32.26
CA ALA A 217 1.41 4.83 -33.00
C ALA A 217 0.23 5.12 -32.06
N PRO A 218 -0.53 6.19 -32.27
CA PRO A 218 -1.69 6.53 -31.44
C PRO A 218 -2.69 5.36 -31.27
N SER A 219 -3.03 4.67 -32.36
CA SER A 219 -3.93 3.52 -32.31
C SER A 219 -3.40 2.35 -31.48
N ALA A 220 -2.09 2.11 -31.51
CA ALA A 220 -1.47 1.11 -30.66
C ALA A 220 -1.51 1.54 -29.18
N GLN A 221 -1.27 2.82 -28.90
CA GLN A 221 -1.35 3.36 -27.53
C GLN A 221 -2.77 3.24 -26.95
N GLU A 222 -3.79 3.56 -27.75
CA GLU A 222 -5.19 3.40 -27.35
C GLU A 222 -5.53 1.93 -27.06
N ASN A 223 -5.23 1.03 -28.00
CA ASN A 223 -5.53 -0.39 -27.83
C ASN A 223 -4.80 -1.01 -26.64
N ASN A 224 -3.54 -0.67 -26.43
CA ASN A 224 -2.76 -1.20 -25.31
C ASN A 224 -3.24 -0.62 -23.98
N LEU A 225 -3.64 0.66 -23.93
CA LEU A 225 -4.24 1.23 -22.72
C LEU A 225 -5.60 0.56 -22.40
N VAL A 226 -6.46 0.38 -23.41
CA VAL A 226 -7.73 -0.33 -23.25
C VAL A 226 -7.48 -1.75 -22.72
N GLY A 227 -6.55 -2.50 -23.32
CA GLY A 227 -6.23 -3.85 -22.88
C GLY A 227 -5.68 -3.92 -21.44
N LEU A 228 -4.88 -2.93 -21.03
CA LEU A 228 -4.42 -2.83 -19.64
C LEU A 228 -5.56 -2.57 -18.65
N LEU A 229 -6.46 -1.65 -18.99
CA LEU A 229 -7.61 -1.31 -18.14
C LEU A 229 -8.61 -2.46 -18.07
N ASP A 230 -8.91 -3.07 -19.22
CA ASP A 230 -9.81 -4.21 -19.29
C ASP A 230 -9.28 -5.38 -18.47
N GLY A 231 -8.00 -5.75 -18.66
CA GLY A 231 -7.37 -6.81 -17.88
C GLY A 231 -7.26 -6.52 -16.39
N TYR A 232 -7.11 -5.25 -15.99
CA TYR A 232 -7.06 -4.89 -14.56
C TYR A 232 -8.42 -4.97 -13.87
N PHE A 233 -9.48 -4.54 -14.55
CA PHE A 233 -10.84 -4.50 -13.98
C PHE A 233 -11.65 -5.76 -14.27
N HIS A 234 -11.08 -6.71 -15.03
CA HIS A 234 -11.78 -7.96 -15.35
C HIS A 234 -11.90 -8.84 -14.09
N HIS A 235 -13.09 -9.37 -13.88
CA HIS A 235 -13.40 -10.30 -12.80
C HIS A 235 -13.45 -11.73 -13.37
N GLU A 236 -12.67 -12.62 -12.77
CA GLU A 236 -12.72 -14.05 -12.99
C GLU A 236 -13.10 -14.77 -11.69
N GLU A 237 -13.46 -16.06 -11.76
CA GLU A 237 -13.88 -16.83 -10.59
C GLU A 237 -12.88 -16.82 -9.43
N THR A 238 -11.59 -16.70 -9.72
CA THR A 238 -10.49 -16.75 -8.74
C THR A 238 -9.83 -15.40 -8.45
N VAL A 239 -10.18 -14.35 -9.20
CA VAL A 239 -9.60 -13.00 -9.09
C VAL A 239 -10.70 -11.97 -9.06
N GLU A 240 -10.81 -11.24 -7.95
CA GLU A 240 -11.85 -10.22 -7.78
C GLU A 240 -11.66 -8.99 -8.69
N GLY A 241 -10.50 -8.85 -9.33
CA GLY A 241 -10.14 -7.73 -10.20
C GLY A 241 -9.73 -6.47 -9.45
N GLY A 242 -9.20 -5.51 -10.20
CA GLY A 242 -8.82 -4.20 -9.66
C GLY A 242 -10.02 -3.31 -9.36
N GLN A 243 -9.82 -2.30 -8.50
CA GLN A 243 -10.92 -1.44 -8.08
C GLN A 243 -10.67 0.02 -8.36
N HIS A 244 -9.62 0.59 -7.76
CA HIS A 244 -9.33 2.01 -7.85
C HIS A 244 -7.95 2.20 -8.46
N LEU A 245 -7.93 2.59 -9.73
CA LEU A 245 -6.71 2.87 -10.48
C LEU A 245 -6.55 4.36 -10.75
N ASN A 246 -5.42 4.92 -10.31
CA ASN A 246 -4.99 6.26 -10.67
C ASN A 246 -3.84 6.15 -11.68
N VAL A 247 -4.01 6.74 -12.86
CA VAL A 247 -3.00 6.69 -13.91
C VAL A 247 -2.35 8.05 -14.09
N ASN A 248 -1.02 8.09 -14.01
CA ASN A 248 -0.19 9.22 -14.43
C ASN A 248 0.49 8.87 -15.76
N VAL A 249 0.24 9.67 -16.79
CA VAL A 249 0.91 9.53 -18.08
C VAL A 249 1.94 10.65 -18.21
N LEU A 250 3.16 10.36 -17.80
CA LEU A 250 4.26 11.34 -17.78
C LEU A 250 5.62 10.61 -17.63
N ASN A 251 6.70 11.36 -17.74
CA ASN A 251 8.05 10.86 -17.51
C ASN A 251 8.72 11.56 -16.32
N ARG A 252 9.78 10.95 -15.80
CA ARG A 252 10.51 11.44 -14.63
C ARG A 252 11.21 12.77 -14.87
N GLU A 253 11.74 12.95 -16.07
CA GLU A 253 12.49 14.15 -16.48
C GLU A 253 11.63 15.40 -16.35
N LYS A 254 10.35 15.32 -16.75
CA LYS A 254 9.40 16.42 -16.59
C LYS A 254 9.15 16.81 -15.14
N LEU A 255 9.14 15.85 -14.24
CA LEU A 255 8.98 16.12 -12.79
C LEU A 255 10.24 16.74 -12.18
N LEU A 256 11.42 16.28 -12.62
CA LEU A 256 12.69 16.88 -12.19
C LEU A 256 12.81 18.33 -12.67
N ASP A 257 12.49 18.57 -13.92
CA ASP A 257 12.48 19.92 -14.49
C ASP A 257 11.45 20.84 -13.78
N ALA A 258 10.27 20.31 -13.44
CA ALA A 258 9.26 21.06 -12.68
C ALA A 258 9.70 21.41 -11.23
N ILE A 259 10.66 20.69 -10.68
CA ILE A 259 11.28 21.03 -9.39
C ILE A 259 12.26 22.19 -9.53
N GLU A 260 13.02 22.22 -10.63
CA GLU A 260 14.03 23.24 -10.90
C GLU A 260 13.40 24.53 -11.44
N HIS A 261 12.34 24.39 -12.23
CA HIS A 261 11.66 25.49 -12.92
C HIS A 261 10.14 25.50 -12.65
N PRO A 262 9.70 25.62 -11.39
CA PRO A 262 8.28 25.51 -11.02
C PRO A 262 7.37 26.52 -11.72
N GLU A 263 7.90 27.69 -12.10
CA GLU A 263 7.18 28.75 -12.84
C GLU A 263 6.79 28.33 -14.26
N GLN A 264 7.51 27.36 -14.86
CA GLN A 264 7.19 26.82 -16.18
C GLN A 264 6.06 25.78 -16.12
N TYR A 265 5.77 25.25 -14.94
CA TYR A 265 4.80 24.18 -14.71
C TYR A 265 3.70 24.55 -13.70
N PRO A 266 3.05 25.73 -13.81
CA PRO A 266 2.12 26.20 -12.77
C PRO A 266 0.89 25.30 -12.61
N ASN A 267 0.54 24.55 -13.65
CA ASN A 267 -0.65 23.69 -13.69
C ASN A 267 -0.32 22.19 -13.81
N LEU A 268 0.95 21.80 -13.64
CA LEU A 268 1.32 20.38 -13.64
C LEU A 268 0.60 19.66 -12.50
N THR A 269 -0.34 18.82 -12.86
CA THR A 269 -1.17 18.06 -11.94
C THR A 269 -0.79 16.60 -12.01
N ILE A 270 -0.70 15.97 -10.85
CA ILE A 270 -0.41 14.54 -10.72
C ILE A 270 -1.43 13.85 -9.82
N ARG A 271 -1.62 12.56 -10.03
CA ARG A 271 -2.31 11.67 -9.10
C ARG A 271 -1.34 11.16 -8.06
N VAL A 272 -1.60 11.44 -6.79
CA VAL A 272 -0.74 11.00 -5.68
C VAL A 272 -1.20 9.64 -5.16
N SER A 273 -2.42 9.58 -4.67
CA SER A 273 -3.11 8.35 -4.25
C SER A 273 -4.59 8.71 -3.99
N GLY A 274 -5.46 8.36 -4.91
CA GLY A 274 -6.89 8.65 -4.80
C GLY A 274 -7.30 10.10 -5.13
N TYR A 275 -6.38 11.05 -5.26
CA TYR A 275 -6.68 12.44 -5.63
C TYR A 275 -5.59 13.05 -6.52
N ALA A 276 -5.96 14.11 -7.22
CA ALA A 276 -5.05 14.89 -8.05
C ALA A 276 -4.67 16.20 -7.34
N VAL A 277 -3.41 16.59 -7.45
CA VAL A 277 -2.87 17.80 -6.84
C VAL A 277 -1.86 18.45 -7.78
N ARG A 278 -1.70 19.77 -7.67
CA ARG A 278 -0.60 20.45 -8.35
C ARG A 278 0.73 19.97 -7.78
N PHE A 279 1.63 19.52 -8.65
CA PHE A 279 2.93 19.00 -8.23
C PHE A 279 3.72 20.00 -7.38
N ASN A 280 3.66 21.28 -7.74
CA ASN A 280 4.34 22.36 -7.01
C ASN A 280 3.68 22.73 -5.67
N ALA A 281 2.50 22.21 -5.37
CA ALA A 281 1.85 22.37 -4.06
C ALA A 281 2.24 21.29 -3.05
N LEU A 282 2.93 20.26 -3.49
CA LEU A 282 3.48 19.20 -2.62
C LEU A 282 4.71 19.68 -1.87
N THR A 283 4.94 19.14 -0.67
CA THR A 283 6.23 19.33 0.02
C THR A 283 7.36 18.68 -0.76
N ARG A 284 8.60 19.07 -0.49
CA ARG A 284 9.77 18.53 -1.19
C ARG A 284 9.88 17.01 -1.01
N GLU A 285 9.60 16.51 0.18
CA GLU A 285 9.61 15.08 0.49
C GLU A 285 8.55 14.32 -0.31
N GLN A 286 7.35 14.90 -0.45
CA GLN A 286 6.27 14.32 -1.25
C GLN A 286 6.59 14.35 -2.75
N GLN A 287 7.23 15.42 -3.25
CA GLN A 287 7.71 15.49 -4.63
C GLN A 287 8.76 14.41 -4.89
N GLN A 288 9.70 14.21 -3.96
CA GLN A 288 10.71 13.16 -4.05
C GLN A 288 10.09 11.76 -4.01
N ASP A 289 9.09 11.53 -3.17
CA ASP A 289 8.33 10.26 -3.16
C ASP A 289 7.74 9.97 -4.55
N VAL A 290 7.07 10.95 -5.17
CA VAL A 290 6.47 10.79 -6.50
C VAL A 290 7.53 10.48 -7.57
N ILE A 291 8.68 11.17 -7.53
CA ILE A 291 9.77 10.95 -8.48
C ILE A 291 10.44 9.58 -8.29
N SER A 292 10.46 9.08 -7.05
CA SER A 292 11.06 7.77 -6.74
C SER A 292 10.20 6.59 -7.17
N ARG A 293 8.90 6.82 -7.46
CA ARG A 293 7.98 5.76 -7.90
C ARG A 293 8.42 5.12 -9.21
N THR A 294 7.98 3.91 -9.44
CA THR A 294 8.22 3.23 -10.70
C THR A 294 7.51 3.96 -11.85
N PHE A 295 8.26 4.30 -12.87
CA PHE A 295 7.75 4.76 -14.15
C PHE A 295 7.86 3.60 -15.13
N THR A 296 6.73 2.97 -15.40
CA THR A 296 6.69 1.78 -16.24
C THR A 296 7.04 2.15 -17.69
N SER A 297 8.12 1.57 -18.18
CA SER A 297 8.65 1.80 -19.54
C SER A 297 8.35 0.64 -20.49
N GLN A 298 7.69 -0.41 -20.02
CA GLN A 298 7.28 -1.60 -20.80
C GLN A 298 5.96 -2.15 -20.26
N LEU A 299 5.18 -2.76 -21.14
CA LEU A 299 3.92 -3.44 -20.81
C LEU A 299 4.15 -4.76 -20.10
#